data_07a13370fd9b98dedb229befc33522a2
#
_entry.id   07a13370fd9b98dedb229befc33522a2
#
_cell.length_a   1.000
_cell.length_b   1.000
_cell.length_c   1.000
_cell.angle_alpha   90.00
_cell.angle_beta   90.00
_cell.angle_gamma   90.00
#
_symmetry.space_group_name_H-M   'P 1'
#
loop_
_entity.id
_entity.type
_entity.pdbx_description
1 polymer ?
#
loop_
_entity_poly.entity_id
_entity_poly.type
_entity_poly.pdbx_seq_one_letter_code
_entity_poly.pdbx_strand_id
1 'polypeptide(L)' 'MINILDFGAIADGKTMNTKAIQAAIDECAKEGGRVVVPAGLF' A
#
# COMPACT_ATOMS: atom_id res chain seq x y z
N MET A 1 1.88 5.55 10.45
CA MET A 1 1.61 5.82 9.03
C MET A 1 2.31 4.76 8.18
N ILE A 2 1.57 4.17 7.28
CA ILE A 2 2.07 3.07 6.45
C ILE A 2 1.97 3.47 4.99
N ASN A 3 3.09 3.38 4.27
CA ASN A 3 3.15 3.68 2.85
C ASN A 3 3.12 2.36 2.08
N ILE A 4 2.23 2.22 1.11
CA ILE A 4 2.09 0.98 0.35
C ILE A 4 3.37 0.59 -0.39
N LEU A 5 4.24 1.56 -0.71
CA LEU A 5 5.52 1.26 -1.36
C LEU A 5 6.42 0.40 -0.48
N ASP A 6 6.29 0.53 0.85
CA ASP A 6 7.07 -0.28 1.78
C ASP A 6 6.63 -1.75 1.75
N PHE A 7 5.48 -2.03 1.16
CA PHE A 7 4.95 -3.38 1.04
C PHE A 7 5.08 -3.94 -0.38
N GLY A 8 5.85 -3.27 -1.22
CA GLY A 8 6.16 -3.76 -2.55
C GLY A 8 5.24 -3.26 -3.66
N ALA A 9 4.41 -2.26 -3.40
CA ALA A 9 3.56 -1.70 -4.44
C ALA A 9 4.42 -1.03 -5.52
N ILE A 10 4.01 -1.18 -6.77
CA ILE A 10 4.73 -0.63 -7.92
C ILE A 10 3.81 0.28 -8.70
N ALA A 11 4.22 1.54 -8.88
CA ALA A 11 3.40 2.56 -9.53
C ALA A 11 3.68 2.60 -11.05
N ASP A 12 3.35 1.54 -11.76
CA ASP A 12 3.58 1.47 -13.21
C ASP A 12 2.28 1.38 -14.02
N GLY A 13 1.14 1.39 -13.35
CA GLY A 13 -0.17 1.29 -14.00
C GLY A 13 -0.48 -0.08 -14.58
N LYS A 14 0.38 -1.06 -14.39
CA LYS A 14 0.22 -2.41 -14.93
C LYS A 14 0.27 -3.49 -13.86
N THR A 15 1.13 -3.31 -12.87
CA THR A 15 1.30 -4.30 -11.81
C THR A 15 0.06 -4.33 -10.91
N MET A 16 -0.43 -5.53 -10.63
CA MET A 16 -1.53 -5.69 -9.70
C MET A 16 -1.00 -5.57 -8.27
N ASN A 17 -1.34 -4.49 -7.61
CA ASN A 17 -0.83 -4.17 -6.28
C ASN A 17 -1.76 -4.60 -5.14
N THR A 18 -2.76 -5.43 -5.43
CA THR A 18 -3.77 -5.81 -4.44
C THR A 18 -3.16 -6.40 -3.18
N LYS A 19 -2.18 -7.30 -3.33
CA LYS A 19 -1.54 -7.94 -2.16
C LYS A 19 -0.77 -6.93 -1.32
N ALA A 20 -0.03 -6.03 -1.98
CA ALA A 20 0.74 -5.01 -1.28
C ALA A 20 -0.18 -4.05 -0.53
N ILE A 21 -1.23 -3.59 -1.18
CA ILE A 21 -2.21 -2.69 -0.58
C ILE A 21 -2.93 -3.38 0.58
N GLN A 22 -3.34 -4.63 0.39
CA GLN A 22 -4.03 -5.38 1.44
C GLN A 22 -3.11 -5.62 2.65
N ALA A 23 -1.84 -5.94 2.42
CA ALA A 23 -0.88 -6.11 3.50
C ALA A 23 -0.71 -4.80 4.29
N ALA A 24 -0.65 -3.67 3.60
CA ALA A 24 -0.55 -2.37 4.25
C ALA A 24 -1.79 -2.07 5.09
N ILE A 25 -2.96 -2.38 4.57
CA ILE A 25 -4.23 -2.17 5.30
C ILE A 25 -4.27 -3.06 6.53
N ASP A 26 -3.89 -4.33 6.41
CA ASP A 26 -3.89 -5.26 7.53
C ASP A 26 -2.94 -4.80 8.63
N GLU A 27 -1.76 -4.34 8.27
CA GLU A 27 -0.79 -3.83 9.24
C GLU A 27 -1.30 -2.56 9.92
N CYS A 28 -1.91 -1.67 9.15
CA CYS A 28 -2.51 -0.46 9.68
C CYS A 28 -3.63 -0.78 10.68
N ALA A 29 -4.45 -1.79 10.37
CA ALA A 29 -5.54 -2.19 11.25
C ALA A 29 -5.05 -2.70 12.60
N LYS A 30 -3.87 -3.33 12.64
CA LYS A 30 -3.29 -3.83 13.89
C LYS A 30 -2.84 -2.69 14.80
N GLU A 31 -2.28 -1.64 14.23
CA GLU A 31 -1.67 -0.54 14.98
C GLU A 31 -2.57 0.68 15.10
N GLY A 32 -3.57 0.78 14.25
CA GLY A 32 -4.44 1.95 14.18
C GLY A 32 -3.68 3.17 13.66
N GLY A 33 -3.70 3.40 12.36
CA GLY A 33 -2.95 4.48 11.77
C GLY A 33 -3.51 4.85 10.41
N ARG A 34 -2.64 5.25 9.50
CA ARG A 34 -2.99 5.63 8.14
C ARG A 34 -2.24 4.81 7.12
N VAL A 35 -2.94 4.50 6.03
CA VAL A 35 -2.31 3.95 4.85
C VAL A 35 -2.13 5.09 3.86
N VAL A 36 -0.90 5.26 3.38
CA VAL A 36 -0.56 6.30 2.41
C VAL A 36 -0.44 5.68 1.03
N VAL A 37 -1.18 6.22 0.08
CA VAL A 37 -1.06 5.86 -1.33
C VAL A 37 -0.46 7.07 -2.03
N PRO A 38 0.84 7.05 -2.34
CA PRO A 38 1.48 8.21 -2.97
C PRO A 38 1.00 8.40 -4.41
N ALA A 39 1.36 9.53 -5.00
CA ALA A 39 0.99 9.83 -6.37
C ALA A 39 1.57 8.78 -7.31
N GLY A 40 0.77 8.34 -8.28
CA GLY A 40 1.17 7.32 -9.24
C GLY A 40 -0.03 6.49 -9.69
N LEU A 41 0.24 5.55 -10.57
CA LEU A 41 -0.77 4.62 -11.05
C LEU A 41 -0.54 3.25 -10.38
N PHE A 42 -1.41 2.93 -9.48
CA PHE A 42 -1.29 1.66 -8.75
C PHE A 42 -2.36 0.66 -9.11
#